data_606e97bc5ae033f3667371e47d37dace
#
_entry.id   606e97bc5ae033f3667371e47d37dace
#
_cell.length_a   1.000
_cell.length_b   1.000
_cell.length_c   1.000
_cell.angle_alpha   90.00
_cell.angle_beta   90.00
_cell.angle_gamma   90.00
#
_symmetry.space_group_name_H-M   'P 1'
#
loop_
_entity.id
_entity.type
_entity.pdbx_description
1 polymer ?
#
loop_
_entity_poly.entity_id
_entity_poly.type
_entity_poly.pdbx_seq_one_letter_code
_entity_poly.pdbx_strand_id
1 'polypeptide(L)'
;MTSRCARPYHLFAFLLFSAVIFLHSLARAQPEPPPGMIYIPQGYFQMGSSSGKEDEKPVHFVFTPGYFIDKYEVSNKDYGAFMQATGHQPPKFWKDSRFNEADQPVVGVSWHDAMAYAKWKERRLPTEAEWEKAARGNDGRLWPWGRKFDKGINFFFVNIFGENDNYPYTAPVDYYHSGVSPFGLYNTAGNVWEWCMDWYDKDYYRVSPEINPEGPQGPLKMKVLRGGSWVNSIEGIKVIKRARNFPHIKNETYGFRTALSSQ
;
A
#
# COMPACT_ATOMS: atom_id res chain seq x y z
N MET A 1 -63.19 10.30 -75.12
CA MET A 1 -62.23 9.16 -75.22
C MET A 1 -60.89 9.69 -74.82
N THR A 2 -60.55 9.54 -73.51
CA THR A 2 -59.37 10.12 -72.92
C THR A 2 -58.59 9.00 -72.26
N SER A 3 -57.44 8.64 -72.82
CA SER A 3 -56.52 7.69 -72.32
C SER A 3 -55.62 8.38 -71.29
N ARG A 4 -55.62 7.92 -70.06
CA ARG A 4 -54.70 8.35 -69.00
C ARG A 4 -53.41 7.52 -69.02
N CYS A 5 -52.32 8.21 -69.27
CA CYS A 5 -50.97 7.63 -69.20
C CYS A 5 -50.51 7.54 -67.74
N ALA A 6 -50.21 6.35 -67.24
CA ALA A 6 -49.67 6.13 -65.93
C ALA A 6 -48.13 6.24 -65.96
N ARG A 7 -47.53 7.06 -65.09
CA ARG A 7 -46.07 7.13 -64.89
C ARG A 7 -45.64 6.18 -63.77
N PRO A 8 -44.56 5.42 -63.98
CA PRO A 8 -44.00 4.61 -62.87
C PRO A 8 -43.15 5.45 -61.97
N TYR A 9 -43.40 5.37 -60.63
CA TYR A 9 -42.53 5.92 -59.56
C TYR A 9 -41.41 4.95 -59.28
N HIS A 10 -40.15 5.39 -59.58
CA HIS A 10 -38.97 4.67 -59.15
C HIS A 10 -38.74 4.99 -57.66
N LEU A 11 -38.93 3.99 -56.83
CA LEU A 11 -38.57 4.02 -55.42
C LEU A 11 -37.05 3.80 -55.26
N PHE A 12 -36.28 4.87 -54.97
CA PHE A 12 -34.88 4.75 -54.57
C PHE A 12 -34.85 4.39 -53.08
N ALA A 13 -34.57 3.13 -52.79
CA ALA A 13 -34.26 2.69 -51.42
C ALA A 13 -32.82 3.08 -51.08
N PHE A 14 -32.65 4.10 -50.23
CA PHE A 14 -31.38 4.43 -49.60
C PHE A 14 -31.08 3.41 -48.50
N LEU A 15 -30.19 2.47 -48.74
CA LEU A 15 -29.59 1.60 -47.74
C LEU A 15 -28.54 2.42 -46.95
N LEU A 16 -28.92 2.93 -45.78
CA LEU A 16 -28.00 3.47 -44.79
C LEU A 16 -27.24 2.31 -44.13
N PHE A 17 -26.00 2.07 -44.57
CA PHE A 17 -25.06 1.21 -43.86
C PHE A 17 -24.56 1.95 -42.63
N SER A 18 -25.16 1.69 -41.47
CA SER A 18 -24.62 2.13 -40.18
C SER A 18 -23.42 1.27 -39.84
N ALA A 19 -22.21 1.75 -40.12
CA ALA A 19 -20.98 1.15 -39.63
C ALA A 19 -20.87 1.43 -38.11
N VAL A 20 -21.27 0.46 -37.31
CA VAL A 20 -20.99 0.46 -35.86
C VAL A 20 -19.52 0.17 -35.68
N ILE A 21 -18.72 1.21 -35.49
CA ILE A 21 -17.32 1.08 -35.13
C ILE A 21 -17.30 0.61 -33.65
N PHE A 22 -17.12 -0.69 -33.44
CA PHE A 22 -16.76 -1.23 -32.12
C PHE A 22 -15.33 -0.76 -31.79
N LEU A 23 -15.22 0.34 -31.09
CA LEU A 23 -13.99 0.70 -30.35
C LEU A 23 -13.79 -0.33 -29.24
N HIS A 24 -13.12 -1.43 -29.57
CA HIS A 24 -12.54 -2.29 -28.57
C HIS A 24 -11.43 -1.46 -27.89
N SER A 25 -11.72 -0.89 -26.73
CA SER A 25 -10.67 -0.42 -25.85
C SER A 25 -9.81 -1.65 -25.53
N LEU A 26 -8.62 -1.73 -26.13
CA LEU A 26 -7.59 -2.67 -25.72
C LEU A 26 -7.27 -2.34 -24.27
N ALA A 27 -7.97 -2.99 -23.35
CA ALA A 27 -7.58 -2.98 -21.94
C ALA A 27 -6.15 -3.53 -21.91
N ARG A 28 -5.18 -2.65 -21.72
CA ARG A 28 -3.77 -3.04 -21.58
C ARG A 28 -3.72 -4.04 -20.44
N ALA A 29 -3.30 -5.27 -20.74
CA ALA A 29 -3.17 -6.30 -19.72
C ALA A 29 -2.32 -5.73 -18.55
N GLN A 30 -2.79 -5.94 -17.33
CA GLN A 30 -2.01 -5.52 -16.16
C GLN A 30 -0.68 -6.29 -16.18
N PRO A 31 0.44 -5.63 -15.84
CA PRO A 31 1.72 -6.32 -15.78
C PRO A 31 1.66 -7.44 -14.73
N GLU A 32 2.23 -8.59 -15.05
CA GLU A 32 2.27 -9.72 -14.14
C GLU A 32 3.19 -9.40 -12.94
N PRO A 33 2.68 -9.50 -11.70
CA PRO A 33 3.49 -9.15 -10.53
C PRO A 33 4.59 -10.18 -10.29
N PRO A 34 5.78 -9.75 -9.86
CA PRO A 34 6.79 -10.66 -9.35
C PRO A 34 6.25 -11.52 -8.18
N PRO A 35 6.77 -12.73 -7.96
CA PRO A 35 6.34 -13.58 -6.86
C PRO A 35 6.32 -12.84 -5.50
N GLY A 36 5.20 -12.96 -4.77
CA GLY A 36 5.00 -12.32 -3.47
C GLY A 36 4.65 -10.84 -3.50
N MET A 37 4.53 -10.23 -4.68
CA MET A 37 4.11 -8.83 -4.84
C MET A 37 2.70 -8.70 -5.41
N ILE A 38 2.11 -7.53 -5.23
CA ILE A 38 0.81 -7.13 -5.77
C ILE A 38 1.00 -5.91 -6.66
N TYR A 39 0.35 -5.90 -7.81
CA TYR A 39 0.30 -4.72 -8.68
C TYR A 39 -0.72 -3.72 -8.18
N ILE A 40 -0.29 -2.49 -7.94
CA ILE A 40 -1.16 -1.35 -7.64
C ILE A 40 -1.27 -0.50 -8.91
N PRO A 41 -2.46 -0.38 -9.49
CA PRO A 41 -2.63 0.34 -10.74
C PRO A 41 -2.37 1.85 -10.57
N GLN A 42 -1.86 2.46 -11.64
CA GLN A 42 -1.74 3.92 -11.69
C GLN A 42 -3.08 4.60 -11.46
N GLY A 43 -3.06 5.80 -10.93
CA GLY A 43 -4.26 6.63 -10.79
C GLY A 43 -4.27 7.46 -9.53
N TYR A 44 -5.29 8.28 -9.43
CA TYR A 44 -5.53 9.17 -8.29
C TYR A 44 -6.14 8.44 -7.10
N PHE A 45 -5.79 8.91 -5.91
CA PHE A 45 -6.48 8.58 -4.67
C PHE A 45 -6.48 9.80 -3.73
N GLN A 46 -7.33 9.75 -2.72
CA GLN A 46 -7.35 10.77 -1.66
C GLN A 46 -6.40 10.36 -0.55
N MET A 47 -5.30 11.13 -0.38
CA MET A 47 -4.33 10.97 0.69
C MET A 47 -4.66 11.90 1.87
N GLY A 48 -4.35 11.44 3.09
CA GLY A 48 -4.57 12.24 4.29
C GLY A 48 -5.98 12.16 4.87
N SER A 49 -6.32 13.08 5.76
CA SER A 49 -7.58 13.10 6.49
C SER A 49 -8.06 14.53 6.76
N SER A 50 -9.38 14.76 6.74
CA SER A 50 -9.98 16.01 7.19
C SER A 50 -10.16 16.08 8.71
N SER A 51 -10.22 14.94 9.40
CA SER A 51 -10.49 14.80 10.84
C SER A 51 -9.33 14.20 11.65
N GLY A 52 -8.19 13.93 11.00
CA GLY A 52 -6.99 13.39 11.64
C GLY A 52 -6.18 14.43 12.41
N LYS A 53 -4.96 14.07 12.80
CA LYS A 53 -3.98 14.99 13.38
C LYS A 53 -3.54 16.03 12.34
N GLU A 54 -2.88 17.10 12.80
CA GLU A 54 -2.45 18.19 11.91
C GLU A 54 -1.47 17.73 10.81
N ASP A 55 -0.63 16.75 11.12
CA ASP A 55 0.31 16.17 10.16
C ASP A 55 -0.33 15.16 9.18
N GLU A 56 -1.59 14.78 9.42
CA GLU A 56 -2.42 13.97 8.52
C GLU A 56 -3.30 14.82 7.59
N LYS A 57 -3.23 16.17 7.70
CA LYS A 57 -4.03 17.14 6.96
C LYS A 57 -3.20 17.97 5.99
N PRO A 58 -3.84 18.51 4.95
CA PRO A 58 -5.21 18.31 4.50
C PRO A 58 -5.38 16.98 3.75
N VAL A 59 -6.66 16.61 3.48
CA VAL A 59 -6.96 15.66 2.40
C VAL A 59 -6.57 16.32 1.09
N HIS A 60 -5.84 15.59 0.26
CA HIS A 60 -5.42 16.07 -1.07
C HIS A 60 -5.41 14.91 -2.07
N PHE A 61 -5.54 15.22 -3.34
CA PHE A 61 -5.45 14.22 -4.39
C PHE A 61 -3.98 13.96 -4.75
N VAL A 62 -3.65 12.68 -4.86
CA VAL A 62 -2.31 12.23 -5.26
C VAL A 62 -2.44 11.23 -6.39
N PHE A 63 -1.70 11.45 -7.47
CA PHE A 63 -1.50 10.47 -8.53
C PHE A 63 -0.22 9.66 -8.25
N THR A 64 -0.32 8.34 -8.27
CA THR A 64 0.84 7.46 -8.32
C THR A 64 0.90 6.75 -9.66
N PRO A 65 2.09 6.60 -10.28
CA PRO A 65 2.29 5.61 -11.35
C PRO A 65 1.89 4.20 -10.88
N GLY A 66 1.80 3.25 -11.79
CA GLY A 66 1.66 1.84 -11.42
C GLY A 66 2.94 1.33 -10.75
N TYR A 67 2.81 0.47 -9.74
CA TYR A 67 3.94 -0.12 -9.04
C TYR A 67 3.57 -1.49 -8.46
N PHE A 68 4.58 -2.26 -8.10
CA PHE A 68 4.42 -3.48 -7.32
C PHE A 68 4.81 -3.21 -5.87
N ILE A 69 4.13 -3.87 -4.93
CA ILE A 69 4.42 -3.80 -3.51
C ILE A 69 4.31 -5.20 -2.89
N ASP A 70 5.15 -5.52 -1.92
CA ASP A 70 5.08 -6.80 -1.23
C ASP A 70 3.70 -7.01 -0.60
N LYS A 71 3.13 -8.20 -0.82
CA LYS A 71 1.86 -8.62 -0.23
C LYS A 71 1.93 -8.63 1.29
N TYR A 72 3.08 -9.00 1.83
CA TYR A 72 3.36 -9.15 3.25
C TYR A 72 4.48 -8.21 3.70
N GLU A 73 4.61 -8.01 5.00
CA GLU A 73 5.83 -7.48 5.60
C GLU A 73 7.00 -8.44 5.34
N VAL A 74 8.23 -7.95 5.32
CA VAL A 74 9.41 -8.82 5.19
C VAL A 74 9.51 -9.72 6.41
N SER A 75 9.50 -11.03 6.21
CA SER A 75 9.58 -12.03 7.28
C SER A 75 11.00 -12.22 7.82
N ASN A 76 11.13 -12.81 9.00
CA ASN A 76 12.43 -13.23 9.53
C ASN A 76 13.11 -14.24 8.60
N LYS A 77 12.34 -15.14 7.97
CA LYS A 77 12.86 -16.10 6.98
C LYS A 77 13.52 -15.38 5.80
N ASP A 78 12.82 -14.38 5.22
CA ASP A 78 13.34 -13.65 4.06
C ASP A 78 14.54 -12.77 4.43
N TYR A 79 14.48 -12.13 5.61
CA TYR A 79 15.59 -11.34 6.12
C TYR A 79 16.81 -12.21 6.48
N GLY A 80 16.58 -13.43 6.98
CA GLY A 80 17.62 -14.42 7.23
C GLY A 80 18.37 -14.81 5.96
N ALA A 81 17.66 -15.02 4.84
CA ALA A 81 18.27 -15.26 3.54
C ALA A 81 19.14 -14.09 3.06
N PHE A 82 18.69 -12.86 3.28
CA PHE A 82 19.48 -11.65 3.01
C PHE A 82 20.78 -11.61 3.82
N MET A 83 20.70 -11.86 5.13
CA MET A 83 21.90 -11.89 5.99
C MET A 83 22.88 -12.96 5.55
N GLN A 84 22.38 -14.15 5.22
CA GLN A 84 23.23 -15.24 4.73
C GLN A 84 23.93 -14.88 3.42
N ALA A 85 23.24 -14.23 2.49
CA ALA A 85 23.77 -13.88 1.18
C ALA A 85 24.78 -12.72 1.22
N THR A 86 24.65 -11.80 2.19
CA THR A 86 25.39 -10.53 2.19
C THR A 86 26.34 -10.33 3.36
N GLY A 87 26.21 -11.14 4.42
CA GLY A 87 26.92 -10.93 5.69
C GLY A 87 26.38 -9.73 6.50
N HIS A 88 25.17 -9.24 6.18
CA HIS A 88 24.56 -8.14 6.91
C HIS A 88 24.35 -8.49 8.39
N GLN A 89 24.52 -7.51 9.27
CA GLN A 89 24.41 -7.74 10.71
C GLN A 89 22.97 -8.09 11.12
N PRO A 90 22.80 -8.98 12.11
CA PRO A 90 21.48 -9.35 12.59
C PRO A 90 20.70 -8.15 13.17
N PRO A 91 19.36 -8.15 13.03
CA PRO A 91 18.48 -7.20 13.69
C PRO A 91 18.65 -7.22 15.22
N LYS A 92 18.30 -6.12 15.87
CA LYS A 92 18.48 -5.97 17.34
C LYS A 92 17.81 -7.08 18.14
N PHE A 93 16.65 -7.58 17.71
CA PHE A 93 15.86 -8.59 18.43
C PHE A 93 15.93 -9.99 17.80
N TRP A 94 16.91 -10.25 16.95
CA TRP A 94 17.03 -11.50 16.18
C TRP A 94 17.03 -12.78 17.03
N LYS A 95 17.53 -12.72 18.25
CA LYS A 95 17.59 -13.85 19.19
C LYS A 95 16.48 -13.82 20.24
N ASP A 96 15.58 -12.86 20.21
CA ASP A 96 14.49 -12.73 21.18
C ASP A 96 13.33 -13.63 20.73
N SER A 97 12.99 -14.63 21.55
CA SER A 97 11.95 -15.63 21.25
C SER A 97 10.56 -15.05 21.04
N ARG A 98 10.34 -13.81 21.44
CA ARG A 98 9.07 -13.11 21.17
C ARG A 98 8.89 -12.72 19.70
N PHE A 99 9.99 -12.60 18.92
CA PHE A 99 10.03 -11.98 17.61
C PHE A 99 10.82 -12.77 16.55
N ASN A 100 11.25 -14.00 16.83
CA ASN A 100 12.21 -14.70 15.99
C ASN A 100 11.67 -15.92 15.25
N GLU A 101 10.35 -16.14 15.28
CA GLU A 101 9.74 -17.17 14.44
C GLU A 101 9.89 -16.81 12.96
N ALA A 102 10.08 -17.82 12.12
CA ALA A 102 10.44 -17.64 10.70
C ALA A 102 9.42 -16.83 9.89
N ASP A 103 8.14 -16.95 10.20
CA ASP A 103 7.00 -16.34 9.54
C ASP A 103 6.54 -15.01 10.19
N GLN A 104 7.12 -14.62 11.34
CA GLN A 104 6.90 -13.29 11.91
C GLN A 104 7.61 -12.21 11.08
N PRO A 105 7.13 -10.96 11.07
CA PRO A 105 7.84 -9.85 10.44
C PRO A 105 9.17 -9.60 11.13
N VAL A 106 10.20 -9.29 10.35
CA VAL A 106 11.47 -8.85 10.93
C VAL A 106 11.29 -7.54 11.67
N VAL A 107 11.75 -7.49 12.93
CA VAL A 107 11.73 -6.29 13.76
C VAL A 107 13.11 -5.92 14.28
N GLY A 108 13.27 -4.72 14.82
CA GLY A 108 14.57 -4.25 15.28
C GLY A 108 15.52 -3.89 14.14
N VAL A 109 14.98 -3.55 12.99
CA VAL A 109 15.68 -3.05 11.81
C VAL A 109 15.59 -1.53 11.74
N SER A 110 16.69 -0.88 11.38
CA SER A 110 16.72 0.54 11.06
C SER A 110 16.23 0.78 9.63
N TRP A 111 15.96 2.04 9.28
CA TRP A 111 15.67 2.41 7.89
C TRP A 111 16.82 2.02 6.93
N HIS A 112 18.07 2.15 7.39
CA HIS A 112 19.23 1.75 6.60
C HIS A 112 19.30 0.24 6.37
N ASP A 113 18.93 -0.57 7.37
CA ASP A 113 18.86 -2.03 7.21
C ASP A 113 17.77 -2.41 6.21
N ALA A 114 16.59 -1.75 6.27
CA ALA A 114 15.49 -1.95 5.35
C ALA A 114 15.88 -1.58 3.90
N MET A 115 16.59 -0.46 3.72
CA MET A 115 17.13 -0.05 2.41
C MET A 115 18.19 -1.02 1.87
N ALA A 116 19.05 -1.56 2.73
CA ALA A 116 20.05 -2.54 2.32
C ALA A 116 19.38 -3.85 1.83
N TYR A 117 18.34 -4.32 2.54
CA TYR A 117 17.54 -5.45 2.10
C TYR A 117 16.84 -5.16 0.76
N ALA A 118 16.16 -4.02 0.65
CA ALA A 118 15.47 -3.64 -0.57
C ALA A 118 16.41 -3.58 -1.78
N LYS A 119 17.59 -2.99 -1.61
CA LYS A 119 18.63 -2.95 -2.65
C LYS A 119 19.12 -4.34 -3.05
N TRP A 120 19.32 -5.26 -2.11
CA TRP A 120 19.70 -6.65 -2.39
C TRP A 120 18.65 -7.37 -3.23
N LYS A 121 17.35 -7.07 -3.00
CA LYS A 121 16.22 -7.59 -3.79
C LYS A 121 16.00 -6.85 -5.11
N GLU A 122 16.85 -5.87 -5.48
CA GLU A 122 16.65 -4.98 -6.63
C GLU A 122 15.31 -4.23 -6.54
N ARG A 123 14.94 -3.81 -5.33
CA ARG A 123 13.72 -3.13 -4.96
C ARG A 123 14.03 -1.85 -4.18
N ARG A 124 13.01 -1.18 -3.73
CA ARG A 124 13.08 0.01 -2.87
C ARG A 124 12.05 -0.08 -1.74
N LEU A 125 12.10 0.82 -0.78
CA LEU A 125 10.96 1.04 0.11
C LEU A 125 9.83 1.74 -0.66
N PRO A 126 8.55 1.53 -0.29
CA PRO A 126 7.46 2.32 -0.83
C PRO A 126 7.59 3.78 -0.40
N THR A 127 7.13 4.72 -1.24
CA THR A 127 6.87 6.07 -0.76
C THR A 127 5.69 6.08 0.20
N GLU A 128 5.57 7.12 1.02
CA GLU A 128 4.44 7.27 1.92
C GLU A 128 3.10 7.26 1.17
N ALA A 129 3.05 7.89 0.01
CA ALA A 129 1.87 7.92 -0.85
C ALA A 129 1.52 6.56 -1.44
N GLU A 130 2.52 5.81 -1.92
CA GLU A 130 2.32 4.44 -2.40
C GLU A 130 1.82 3.53 -1.28
N TRP A 131 2.43 3.63 -0.11
CA TRP A 131 2.01 2.86 1.05
C TRP A 131 0.54 3.14 1.41
N GLU A 132 0.14 4.42 1.53
CA GLU A 132 -1.24 4.79 1.88
C GLU A 132 -2.23 4.34 0.82
N LYS A 133 -1.94 4.51 -0.48
CA LYS A 133 -2.78 4.02 -1.57
C LYS A 133 -2.99 2.52 -1.49
N ALA A 134 -1.91 1.75 -1.32
CA ALA A 134 -1.96 0.28 -1.24
C ALA A 134 -2.77 -0.21 -0.02
N ALA A 135 -2.65 0.47 1.12
CA ALA A 135 -3.37 0.15 2.34
C ALA A 135 -4.85 0.56 2.31
N ARG A 136 -5.15 1.70 1.69
CA ARG A 136 -6.45 2.37 1.79
C ARG A 136 -7.36 2.18 0.59
N GLY A 137 -6.79 1.98 -0.62
CA GLY A 137 -7.57 2.05 -1.85
C GLY A 137 -8.06 3.48 -2.16
N ASN A 138 -9.17 3.57 -2.92
CA ASN A 138 -9.67 4.85 -3.46
C ASN A 138 -10.95 5.36 -2.78
N ASP A 139 -11.50 4.63 -1.79
CA ASP A 139 -12.80 4.94 -1.20
C ASP A 139 -12.72 5.72 0.13
N GLY A 140 -11.52 6.10 0.55
CA GLY A 140 -11.31 6.92 1.75
C GLY A 140 -11.56 6.19 3.08
N ARG A 141 -11.42 4.86 3.10
CA ARG A 141 -11.55 4.04 4.32
C ARG A 141 -10.49 4.39 5.37
N LEU A 142 -10.79 4.07 6.63
CA LEU A 142 -9.89 4.36 7.76
C LEU A 142 -9.06 3.13 8.16
N TRP A 143 -9.57 1.93 7.90
CA TRP A 143 -8.86 0.65 8.10
C TRP A 143 -8.86 -0.14 6.79
N PRO A 144 -7.95 -1.08 6.59
CA PRO A 144 -7.88 -1.84 5.34
C PRO A 144 -9.20 -2.52 4.95
N TRP A 145 -9.95 -3.01 5.93
CA TRP A 145 -11.25 -3.68 5.74
C TRP A 145 -12.45 -2.73 5.64
N GLY A 146 -12.31 -1.42 5.86
CA GLY A 146 -13.43 -0.48 5.71
C GLY A 146 -13.35 0.79 6.56
N ARG A 147 -14.52 1.43 6.69
CA ARG A 147 -14.66 2.73 7.39
C ARG A 147 -15.01 2.61 8.87
N LYS A 148 -15.46 1.44 9.29
CA LYS A 148 -15.93 1.20 10.67
C LYS A 148 -15.13 0.09 11.30
N PHE A 149 -14.93 0.20 12.60
CA PHE A 149 -14.38 -0.84 13.43
C PHE A 149 -15.50 -1.44 14.29
N ASP A 150 -15.77 -2.72 14.11
CA ASP A 150 -16.69 -3.51 14.91
C ASP A 150 -15.89 -4.38 15.89
N LYS A 151 -16.02 -4.10 17.19
CA LYS A 151 -15.30 -4.81 18.25
C LYS A 151 -15.66 -6.30 18.33
N GLY A 152 -16.84 -6.71 17.85
CA GLY A 152 -17.26 -8.09 17.85
C GLY A 152 -16.58 -8.97 16.77
N ILE A 153 -16.04 -8.34 15.72
CA ILE A 153 -15.55 -9.03 14.53
C ILE A 153 -14.11 -8.63 14.19
N ASN A 154 -13.78 -7.34 14.24
CA ASN A 154 -12.55 -6.86 13.64
C ASN A 154 -11.28 -7.09 14.48
N PHE A 155 -11.38 -7.58 15.71
CA PHE A 155 -10.20 -8.07 16.45
C PHE A 155 -9.55 -9.28 15.78
N PHE A 156 -10.32 -10.07 15.02
CA PHE A 156 -9.77 -11.18 14.23
C PHE A 156 -9.14 -10.74 12.89
N PHE A 157 -9.08 -9.43 12.62
CA PHE A 157 -8.57 -8.88 11.37
C PHE A 157 -7.18 -8.24 11.51
N VAL A 158 -6.69 -8.11 12.76
CA VAL A 158 -5.56 -7.23 13.02
C VAL A 158 -4.85 -7.58 14.33
N ASN A 159 -3.53 -7.38 14.36
CA ASN A 159 -2.72 -7.48 15.57
C ASN A 159 -2.53 -6.08 16.17
N ILE A 160 -3.10 -5.85 17.37
CA ILE A 160 -3.07 -4.59 18.11
C ILE A 160 -2.89 -4.83 19.60
N PHE A 161 -2.74 -3.77 20.39
CA PHE A 161 -2.64 -3.90 21.85
C PHE A 161 -3.90 -4.54 22.45
N GLY A 162 -3.71 -5.69 23.10
CA GLY A 162 -4.77 -6.46 23.79
C GLY A 162 -4.55 -7.95 23.66
N GLU A 163 -5.44 -8.73 24.28
CA GLU A 163 -5.36 -10.19 24.29
C GLU A 163 -6.36 -10.88 23.33
N ASN A 164 -7.13 -10.07 22.58
CA ASN A 164 -8.25 -10.58 21.80
C ASN A 164 -7.88 -10.95 20.35
N ASP A 165 -6.66 -10.72 19.95
CA ASP A 165 -6.17 -10.90 18.57
C ASP A 165 -5.30 -12.16 18.39
N ASN A 166 -5.13 -12.96 19.45
CA ASN A 166 -4.36 -14.20 19.55
C ASN A 166 -2.83 -14.05 19.61
N TYR A 167 -2.28 -12.85 19.51
CA TYR A 167 -0.82 -12.62 19.53
C TYR A 167 -0.44 -11.51 20.50
N PRO A 168 0.30 -11.81 21.58
CA PRO A 168 0.76 -10.79 22.52
C PRO A 168 1.90 -9.91 21.99
N TYR A 169 2.50 -10.31 20.86
CA TYR A 169 3.58 -9.65 20.14
C TYR A 169 3.27 -9.69 18.65
N THR A 170 4.30 -9.74 17.79
CA THR A 170 4.08 -9.85 16.34
C THR A 170 3.41 -11.18 15.95
N ALA A 171 2.48 -11.11 15.03
CA ALA A 171 1.82 -12.27 14.41
C ALA A 171 2.56 -12.67 13.11
N PRO A 172 2.37 -13.91 12.61
CA PRO A 172 2.82 -14.28 11.27
C PRO A 172 2.31 -13.31 10.19
N VAL A 173 3.15 -13.02 9.20
CA VAL A 173 2.87 -12.01 8.18
C VAL A 173 1.64 -12.29 7.33
N ASP A 174 1.19 -13.53 7.28
CA ASP A 174 0.05 -14.01 6.49
C ASP A 174 -1.17 -14.40 7.32
N TYR A 175 -1.19 -14.14 8.64
CA TYR A 175 -2.23 -14.67 9.53
C TYR A 175 -3.61 -14.01 9.34
N TYR A 176 -3.69 -12.69 9.23
CA TYR A 176 -4.98 -11.96 9.25
C TYR A 176 -5.62 -11.85 7.86
N HIS A 177 -6.14 -12.95 7.32
CA HIS A 177 -6.76 -13.03 5.99
C HIS A 177 -7.95 -12.07 5.78
N SER A 178 -8.71 -11.78 6.84
CA SER A 178 -9.88 -10.88 6.76
C SER A 178 -9.53 -9.40 6.91
N GLY A 179 -8.29 -9.10 7.33
CA GLY A 179 -7.79 -7.74 7.55
C GLY A 179 -7.06 -7.12 6.34
N VAL A 180 -7.13 -7.77 5.19
CA VAL A 180 -6.39 -7.33 4.00
C VAL A 180 -6.90 -6.02 3.42
N SER A 181 -6.01 -5.28 2.77
CA SER A 181 -6.34 -4.06 2.05
C SER A 181 -7.22 -4.35 0.81
N PRO A 182 -7.81 -3.32 0.17
CA PRO A 182 -8.57 -3.50 -1.07
C PRO A 182 -7.81 -4.18 -2.20
N PHE A 183 -6.49 -4.08 -2.18
CA PHE A 183 -5.61 -4.72 -3.16
C PHE A 183 -5.09 -6.08 -2.69
N GLY A 184 -5.41 -6.51 -1.45
CA GLY A 184 -5.01 -7.80 -0.89
C GLY A 184 -3.68 -7.79 -0.13
N LEU A 185 -3.18 -6.62 0.31
CA LEU A 185 -2.02 -6.53 1.20
C LEU A 185 -2.43 -6.90 2.62
N TYR A 186 -1.59 -7.66 3.30
CA TYR A 186 -1.76 -8.05 4.71
C TYR A 186 -1.13 -7.01 5.64
N ASN A 187 -1.66 -6.92 6.86
CA ASN A 187 -1.09 -6.17 7.99
C ASN A 187 -0.79 -4.69 7.70
N THR A 188 -1.51 -4.06 6.76
CA THR A 188 -1.41 -2.62 6.55
C THR A 188 -2.10 -1.79 7.65
N ALA A 189 -2.53 -2.46 8.73
CA ALA A 189 -2.94 -1.90 9.99
C ALA A 189 -2.50 -2.86 11.10
N GLY A 190 -1.77 -2.37 12.12
CA GLY A 190 -1.25 -3.18 13.22
C GLY A 190 0.00 -3.99 12.86
N ASN A 191 0.31 -5.01 13.63
CA ASN A 191 1.50 -5.86 13.58
C ASN A 191 2.80 -5.06 13.76
N VAL A 192 3.36 -4.46 12.72
CA VAL A 192 4.54 -3.58 12.84
C VAL A 192 4.39 -2.27 12.06
N TRP A 193 4.97 -1.20 12.59
CA TRP A 193 5.20 0.03 11.84
C TRP A 193 6.16 -0.24 10.70
N GLU A 194 5.85 0.27 9.51
CA GLU A 194 6.62 0.03 8.31
C GLU A 194 7.37 1.27 7.85
N TRP A 195 8.70 1.15 7.67
CA TRP A 195 9.53 2.18 7.11
C TRP A 195 9.14 2.53 5.67
N CYS A 196 8.96 3.82 5.40
CA CYS A 196 8.80 4.37 4.04
C CYS A 196 10.08 5.07 3.57
N MET A 197 10.17 5.31 2.26
CA MET A 197 11.30 6.01 1.63
C MET A 197 11.43 7.44 2.14
N ASP A 198 10.30 8.11 2.38
CA ASP A 198 10.17 9.54 2.57
C ASP A 198 10.84 10.05 3.84
N TRP A 199 11.41 11.26 3.75
CA TRP A 199 11.67 12.08 4.91
C TRP A 199 10.34 12.57 5.50
N TYR A 200 10.30 12.71 6.80
CA TYR A 200 9.11 13.21 7.48
C TYR A 200 9.19 14.73 7.66
N ASP A 201 8.13 15.41 7.20
CA ASP A 201 7.80 16.79 7.56
C ASP A 201 6.31 16.83 7.93
N LYS A 202 5.98 17.53 9.04
CA LYS A 202 4.60 17.62 9.56
C LYS A 202 3.67 18.42 8.64
N ASP A 203 4.22 19.35 7.87
CA ASP A 203 3.46 20.24 7.01
C ASP A 203 3.49 19.80 5.53
N TYR A 204 4.18 18.70 5.21
CA TYR A 204 4.38 18.26 3.83
C TYR A 204 3.10 18.11 3.02
N TYR A 205 2.01 17.61 3.62
CA TYR A 205 0.74 17.44 2.91
C TYR A 205 0.11 18.74 2.40
N ARG A 206 0.50 19.90 2.95
CA ARG A 206 0.07 21.23 2.50
C ARG A 206 0.76 21.69 1.20
N VAL A 207 1.92 21.12 0.90
CA VAL A 207 2.78 21.51 -0.22
C VAL A 207 3.16 20.31 -1.10
N SER A 208 2.64 19.13 -0.79
CA SER A 208 2.91 17.90 -1.55
C SER A 208 2.54 18.11 -3.02
N PRO A 209 3.42 17.73 -3.97
CA PRO A 209 3.03 17.68 -5.37
C PRO A 209 1.90 16.67 -5.57
N GLU A 210 1.03 16.96 -6.51
CA GLU A 210 -0.09 16.07 -6.86
C GLU A 210 0.39 14.78 -7.53
N ILE A 211 1.47 14.85 -8.32
CA ILE A 211 1.96 13.73 -9.12
C ILE A 211 3.19 13.11 -8.45
N ASN A 212 3.07 11.81 -8.11
CA ASN A 212 4.14 10.96 -7.58
C ASN A 212 4.97 11.61 -6.45
N PRO A 213 4.35 12.04 -5.34
CA PRO A 213 5.09 12.64 -4.23
C PRO A 213 6.04 11.61 -3.59
N GLU A 214 7.28 12.02 -3.39
CA GLU A 214 8.36 11.21 -2.81
C GLU A 214 8.84 11.77 -1.46
N GLY A 215 7.99 12.57 -0.80
CA GLY A 215 8.33 13.26 0.42
C GLY A 215 9.09 14.57 0.20
N PRO A 216 9.35 15.32 1.28
CA PRO A 216 10.13 16.55 1.20
C PRO A 216 11.57 16.25 0.81
N GLN A 217 12.20 17.21 0.13
CA GLN A 217 13.62 17.08 -0.22
C GLN A 217 14.48 17.00 1.05
N GLY A 218 15.35 16.01 1.09
CA GLY A 218 16.23 15.77 2.23
C GLY A 218 17.68 16.15 2.00
N PRO A 219 18.53 15.87 3.01
CA PRO A 219 18.22 15.09 4.22
C PRO A 219 17.53 15.88 5.32
N LEU A 220 16.45 15.34 5.88
CA LEU A 220 15.84 15.80 7.12
C LEU A 220 16.24 14.88 8.30
N LYS A 221 15.61 15.07 9.48
CA LYS A 221 16.02 14.32 10.66
C LYS A 221 15.41 12.93 10.77
N MET A 222 14.16 12.77 10.33
CA MET A 222 13.36 11.56 10.57
C MET A 222 12.77 11.02 9.27
N LYS A 223 12.59 9.69 9.25
CA LYS A 223 11.92 8.94 8.19
C LYS A 223 10.49 8.61 8.59
N VAL A 224 9.61 8.48 7.60
CA VAL A 224 8.20 8.14 7.80
C VAL A 224 8.05 6.67 8.18
N LEU A 225 7.10 6.41 9.10
CA LEU A 225 6.60 5.09 9.48
C LEU A 225 5.08 5.06 9.31
N ARG A 226 4.53 3.94 8.82
CA ARG A 226 3.11 3.77 8.54
C ARG A 226 2.56 2.47 9.16
N GLY A 227 1.21 2.36 9.31
CA GLY A 227 0.49 1.13 9.63
C GLY A 227 0.12 0.95 11.10
N GLY A 228 0.92 1.44 12.01
CA GLY A 228 0.77 1.07 13.43
C GLY A 228 1.42 -0.28 13.74
N SER A 229 1.30 -0.73 14.97
CA SER A 229 1.90 -1.99 15.42
C SER A 229 1.09 -2.66 16.53
N TRP A 230 1.50 -3.85 16.94
CA TRP A 230 0.90 -4.65 17.99
C TRP A 230 0.75 -3.95 19.35
N VAL A 231 1.48 -2.86 19.62
CA VAL A 231 1.33 -2.06 20.85
C VAL A 231 0.31 -0.92 20.72
N ASN A 232 -0.25 -0.68 19.54
CA ASN A 232 -1.13 0.45 19.31
C ASN A 232 -2.61 0.07 19.53
N SER A 233 -3.39 1.04 19.98
CA SER A 233 -4.85 0.92 19.98
C SER A 233 -5.41 1.00 18.57
N ILE A 234 -6.68 0.62 18.41
CA ILE A 234 -7.41 0.70 17.13
C ILE A 234 -7.36 2.09 16.47
N GLU A 235 -7.33 3.16 17.25
CA GLU A 235 -7.18 4.52 16.73
C GLU A 235 -5.77 4.79 16.20
N GLY A 236 -4.76 4.11 16.75
CA GLY A 236 -3.35 4.25 16.37
C GLY A 236 -2.97 3.54 15.07
N ILE A 237 -3.80 2.60 14.61
CA ILE A 237 -3.56 1.78 13.41
C ILE A 237 -4.39 2.19 12.19
N LYS A 238 -5.12 3.31 12.24
CA LYS A 238 -5.80 3.83 11.05
C LYS A 238 -4.79 4.05 9.93
N VAL A 239 -5.13 3.66 8.70
CA VAL A 239 -4.21 3.76 7.55
C VAL A 239 -3.75 5.18 7.23
N ILE A 240 -4.45 6.19 7.74
CA ILE A 240 -4.06 7.61 7.66
C ILE A 240 -2.99 8.02 8.66
N LYS A 241 -2.70 7.18 9.67
CA LYS A 241 -1.75 7.53 10.73
C LYS A 241 -0.34 7.63 10.22
N ARG A 242 0.30 8.75 10.57
CA ARG A 242 1.71 9.03 10.28
C ARG A 242 2.51 8.92 11.57
N ALA A 243 3.62 8.20 11.51
CA ALA A 243 4.65 8.19 12.54
C ALA A 243 6.01 8.50 11.91
N ARG A 244 7.01 8.68 12.75
CA ARG A 244 8.36 9.02 12.32
C ARG A 244 9.38 8.62 13.36
N ASN A 245 10.58 8.32 12.90
CA ASN A 245 11.72 8.19 13.80
C ASN A 245 13.03 8.49 13.05
N PHE A 246 14.13 8.63 13.81
CA PHE A 246 15.46 8.76 13.23
C PHE A 246 15.82 7.48 12.46
N PRO A 247 16.48 7.58 11.29
CA PRO A 247 16.72 6.43 10.40
C PRO A 247 17.62 5.33 10.99
N HIS A 248 18.35 5.60 12.07
CA HIS A 248 19.21 4.62 12.74
C HIS A 248 18.53 3.87 13.89
N ILE A 249 17.30 4.26 14.28
CA ILE A 249 16.59 3.64 15.41
C ILE A 249 16.12 2.24 15.04
N LYS A 250 16.35 1.30 15.97
CA LYS A 250 15.94 -0.11 15.92
C LYS A 250 15.00 -0.40 17.09
N ASN A 251 13.73 -0.68 16.77
CA ASN A 251 12.68 -0.90 17.77
C ASN A 251 11.93 -2.21 17.46
N GLU A 252 11.40 -2.87 18.50
CA GLU A 252 10.64 -4.12 18.39
C GLU A 252 9.29 -3.97 17.66
N THR A 253 8.89 -2.75 17.36
CA THR A 253 7.65 -2.47 16.62
C THR A 253 7.89 -1.99 15.20
N TYR A 254 9.15 -1.93 14.71
CA TYR A 254 9.49 -1.44 13.38
C TYR A 254 9.98 -2.55 12.47
N GLY A 255 9.27 -2.73 11.38
CA GLY A 255 9.57 -3.59 10.25
C GLY A 255 9.48 -2.82 8.92
N PHE A 256 9.23 -3.49 7.83
CA PHE A 256 9.07 -2.88 6.51
C PHE A 256 8.53 -3.88 5.49
N ARG A 257 8.07 -3.35 4.36
CA ARG A 257 7.85 -4.08 3.10
C ARG A 257 8.54 -3.36 1.96
N THR A 258 8.73 -4.02 0.80
CA THR A 258 9.39 -3.43 -0.35
C THR A 258 8.43 -3.13 -1.48
N ALA A 259 8.83 -2.22 -2.37
CA ALA A 259 8.13 -1.87 -3.59
C ALA A 259 9.07 -1.94 -4.80
N LEU A 260 8.48 -2.04 -6.00
CA LEU A 260 9.18 -2.03 -7.27
C LEU A 260 8.37 -1.18 -8.27
N SER A 261 9.03 -0.27 -8.97
CA SER A 261 8.37 0.53 -10.00
C SER A 261 7.97 -0.37 -11.18
N SER A 262 6.73 -0.24 -11.70
CA SER A 262 6.38 -0.87 -12.96
C SER A 262 7.05 -0.11 -14.09
N GLN A 263 7.77 -0.80 -14.95
CA GLN A 263 8.38 -0.22 -16.16
C GLN A 263 7.31 0.23 -17.15
#